data_e7f1ef8ae47d903353ea24f153bc50b1
#
_entry.id   e7f1ef8ae47d903353ea24f153bc50b1
#
_cell.length_a   1.000
_cell.length_b   1.000
_cell.length_c   1.000
_cell.angle_alpha   90.00
_cell.angle_beta   90.00
_cell.angle_gamma   90.00
#
_symmetry.space_group_name_H-M   'P 1'
#
loop_
_entity.id
_entity.type
_entity.pdbx_description
1 polymer ?
#
loop_
_entity_poly.entity_id
_entity_poly.type
_entity_poly.pdbx_seq_one_letter_code
_entity_poly.pdbx_strand_id
1 'polypeptide(L)'
;MYGGNMSFDQNSYIAKYNKENYKMYQFRVKKTNAHIISKLDSVSNKNEYINELIFKDSGGVLTLKQIKDIIKPILHKHGIDEVYLFGSYARGEATSKSDVDIYCEKGNVRTLIQQGFLEEELEKALKKDVDIVFTTSQMNDFFRNQLEGDLIKLC
;
A
#
# COMPACT_ATOMS: atom_id res chain seq x y z
N MET A 1 -32.72 34.84 -11.64
CA MET A 1 -32.55 33.56 -12.35
C MET A 1 -31.09 33.41 -12.74
N TYR A 2 -30.33 32.65 -11.99
CA TYR A 2 -29.03 32.11 -12.43
C TYR A 2 -28.92 30.70 -11.84
N GLY A 3 -29.42 29.76 -12.58
CA GLY A 3 -29.24 28.34 -12.32
C GLY A 3 -28.34 27.75 -13.39
N GLY A 4 -27.04 27.93 -13.27
CA GLY A 4 -26.07 27.21 -14.08
C GLY A 4 -25.85 25.83 -13.45
N ASN A 5 -26.55 24.80 -13.91
CA ASN A 5 -26.19 23.41 -13.66
C ASN A 5 -24.83 23.16 -14.31
N MET A 6 -23.74 23.23 -13.55
CA MET A 6 -22.49 22.63 -13.96
C MET A 6 -22.69 21.12 -13.92
N SER A 7 -22.96 20.53 -15.10
CA SER A 7 -22.93 19.08 -15.21
C SER A 7 -21.50 18.62 -14.95
N PHE A 8 -21.31 17.76 -13.95
CA PHE A 8 -20.02 17.12 -13.69
C PHE A 8 -19.64 16.25 -14.89
N ASP A 9 -18.57 16.65 -15.59
CA ASP A 9 -18.03 15.87 -16.70
C ASP A 9 -17.12 14.76 -16.16
N GLN A 10 -17.71 13.58 -16.00
CA GLN A 10 -17.02 12.39 -15.51
C GLN A 10 -15.85 11.96 -16.40
N ASN A 11 -15.97 12.15 -17.71
CA ASN A 11 -14.91 11.75 -18.65
C ASN A 11 -13.68 12.64 -18.50
N SER A 12 -13.88 13.94 -18.37
CA SER A 12 -12.82 14.92 -18.13
C SER A 12 -12.12 14.67 -16.79
N TYR A 13 -12.90 14.38 -15.74
CA TYR A 13 -12.35 14.02 -14.42
C TYR A 13 -11.50 12.75 -14.48
N ILE A 14 -11.98 11.67 -15.11
CA ILE A 14 -11.26 10.40 -15.27
C ILE A 14 -9.98 10.62 -16.07
N ALA A 15 -10.04 11.38 -17.17
CA ALA A 15 -8.88 11.66 -18.00
C ALA A 15 -7.79 12.43 -17.23
N LYS A 16 -8.18 13.44 -16.41
CA LYS A 16 -7.28 14.18 -15.55
C LYS A 16 -6.67 13.29 -14.48
N TYR A 17 -7.50 12.52 -13.77
CA TYR A 17 -7.04 11.59 -12.74
C TYR A 17 -6.02 10.59 -13.29
N ASN A 18 -6.31 9.99 -14.46
CA ASN A 18 -5.40 9.04 -15.09
C ASN A 18 -4.08 9.70 -15.49
N LYS A 19 -4.11 10.91 -16.02
CA LYS A 19 -2.90 11.65 -16.41
C LYS A 19 -2.01 11.99 -15.21
N GLU A 20 -2.60 12.29 -14.07
CA GLU A 20 -1.87 12.66 -12.85
C GLU A 20 -1.36 11.45 -12.07
N ASN A 21 -2.06 10.32 -12.11
CA ASN A 21 -1.78 9.16 -11.27
C ASN A 21 -1.17 7.96 -12.01
N TYR A 22 -1.25 7.91 -13.34
CA TYR A 22 -0.76 6.79 -14.12
C TYR A 22 0.17 7.22 -15.23
N LYS A 23 1.29 6.51 -15.40
CA LYS A 23 2.12 6.57 -16.59
C LYS A 23 1.80 5.38 -17.47
N MET A 24 1.34 5.65 -18.69
CA MET A 24 0.98 4.58 -19.63
C MET A 24 2.24 4.04 -20.33
N TYR A 25 2.37 2.73 -20.34
CA TYR A 25 3.33 2.00 -21.15
C TYR A 25 2.58 1.08 -22.11
N GLN A 26 3.03 0.99 -23.37
CA GLN A 26 2.48 0.09 -24.36
C GLN A 26 3.53 -0.93 -24.78
N PHE A 27 3.16 -2.18 -24.85
CA PHE A 27 4.01 -3.24 -25.36
C PHE A 27 3.27 -4.05 -26.43
N ARG A 28 4.05 -4.70 -27.31
CA ARG A 28 3.52 -5.54 -28.38
C ARG A 28 4.11 -6.93 -28.25
N VAL A 29 3.27 -7.96 -28.37
CA VAL A 29 3.72 -9.36 -28.37
C VAL A 29 3.73 -9.85 -29.81
N LYS A 30 4.85 -10.46 -30.23
CA LYS A 30 4.93 -11.09 -31.56
C LYS A 30 3.94 -12.25 -31.62
N LYS A 31 3.23 -12.39 -32.74
CA LYS A 31 2.24 -13.47 -32.95
C LYS A 31 2.87 -14.88 -32.84
N THR A 32 4.17 -15.01 -33.07
CA THR A 32 4.92 -16.26 -32.91
C THR A 32 5.10 -16.69 -31.44
N ASN A 33 4.91 -15.79 -30.47
CA ASN A 33 5.01 -16.08 -29.03
C ASN A 33 3.66 -16.56 -28.47
N ALA A 34 3.15 -17.67 -29.03
CA ALA A 34 1.83 -18.19 -28.68
C ALA A 34 1.62 -18.45 -27.19
N HIS A 35 2.66 -18.92 -26.49
CA HIS A 35 2.61 -19.17 -25.03
C HIS A 35 2.39 -17.89 -24.22
N ILE A 36 3.02 -16.76 -24.61
CA ILE A 36 2.84 -15.45 -23.93
C ILE A 36 1.42 -14.94 -24.20
N ILE A 37 0.95 -15.06 -25.44
CA ILE A 37 -0.39 -14.64 -25.84
C ILE A 37 -1.43 -15.43 -25.04
N SER A 38 -1.32 -16.78 -25.04
CA SER A 38 -2.22 -17.65 -24.29
C SER A 38 -2.25 -17.31 -22.79
N LYS A 39 -1.08 -17.04 -22.19
CA LYS A 39 -1.01 -16.63 -20.78
C LYS A 39 -1.70 -15.30 -20.53
N LEU A 40 -1.45 -14.28 -21.36
CA LEU A 40 -2.08 -12.98 -21.22
C LEU A 40 -3.60 -13.04 -21.46
N ASP A 41 -4.07 -13.89 -22.35
CA ASP A 41 -5.49 -14.06 -22.63
C ASP A 41 -6.23 -14.81 -21.52
N SER A 42 -5.53 -15.65 -20.75
CA SER A 42 -6.08 -16.36 -19.59
C SER A 42 -6.23 -15.48 -18.35
N VAL A 43 -5.64 -14.28 -18.33
CA VAL A 43 -5.64 -13.38 -17.18
C VAL A 43 -6.73 -12.32 -17.33
N SER A 44 -7.60 -12.17 -16.32
CA SER A 44 -8.70 -11.20 -16.31
C SER A 44 -8.19 -9.76 -16.29
N ASN A 45 -7.21 -9.46 -15.44
CA ASN A 45 -6.57 -8.13 -15.32
C ASN A 45 -5.09 -8.19 -15.72
N LYS A 46 -4.84 -7.89 -17.00
CA LYS A 46 -3.49 -7.92 -17.57
C LYS A 46 -2.54 -6.89 -16.92
N ASN A 47 -3.06 -5.72 -16.55
CA ASN A 47 -2.25 -4.67 -15.93
C ASN A 47 -1.77 -5.10 -14.54
N GLU A 48 -2.65 -5.67 -13.73
CA GLU A 48 -2.31 -6.20 -12.42
C GLU A 48 -1.27 -7.32 -12.53
N TYR A 49 -1.50 -8.27 -13.43
CA TYR A 49 -0.56 -9.38 -13.66
C TYR A 49 0.84 -8.90 -14.06
N ILE A 50 0.94 -7.92 -14.97
CA ILE A 50 2.23 -7.37 -15.38
C ILE A 50 2.90 -6.60 -14.25
N ASN A 51 2.14 -5.81 -13.48
CA ASN A 51 2.66 -5.09 -12.32
C ASN A 51 3.19 -6.06 -11.25
N GLU A 52 2.51 -7.17 -11.02
CA GLU A 52 3.00 -8.22 -10.11
C GLU A 52 4.31 -8.87 -10.59
N LEU A 53 4.43 -9.13 -11.89
CA LEU A 53 5.66 -9.67 -12.45
C LEU A 53 6.83 -8.68 -12.31
N ILE A 54 6.59 -7.41 -12.61
CA ILE A 54 7.61 -6.36 -12.45
C ILE A 54 7.97 -6.18 -10.99
N PHE A 55 6.99 -6.19 -10.09
CA PHE A 55 7.23 -6.11 -8.64
C PHE A 55 8.11 -7.26 -8.15
N LYS A 56 7.84 -8.49 -8.59
CA LYS A 56 8.67 -9.66 -8.26
C LYS A 56 10.08 -9.55 -8.86
N ASP A 57 10.19 -9.10 -10.09
CA ASP A 57 11.47 -8.91 -10.79
C ASP A 57 12.33 -7.80 -10.16
N SER A 58 11.69 -6.73 -9.67
CA SER A 58 12.34 -5.64 -8.93
C SER A 58 12.70 -5.97 -7.48
N GLY A 59 12.61 -7.25 -7.09
CA GLY A 59 12.94 -7.73 -5.74
C GLY A 59 11.80 -7.60 -4.73
N GLY A 60 10.60 -7.20 -5.14
CA GLY A 60 9.41 -7.17 -4.26
C GLY A 60 9.49 -6.16 -3.11
N VAL A 61 10.30 -5.12 -3.24
CA VAL A 61 10.42 -4.04 -2.23
C VAL A 61 9.45 -2.91 -2.55
N LEU A 62 8.60 -2.56 -1.59
CA LEU A 62 7.70 -1.42 -1.71
C LEU A 62 8.43 -0.10 -1.43
N THR A 63 8.04 0.96 -2.11
CA THR A 63 8.45 2.31 -1.73
C THR A 63 7.62 2.83 -0.56
N LEU A 64 8.15 3.78 0.21
CA LEU A 64 7.41 4.42 1.31
C LEU A 64 6.09 5.04 0.82
N LYS A 65 6.08 5.59 -0.38
CA LYS A 65 4.88 6.15 -1.01
C LYS A 65 3.83 5.06 -1.28
N GLN A 66 4.23 3.92 -1.83
CA GLN A 66 3.31 2.79 -2.08
C GLN A 66 2.73 2.26 -0.77
N ILE A 67 3.56 2.06 0.26
CA ILE A 67 3.10 1.64 1.59
C ILE A 67 2.05 2.62 2.10
N LYS A 68 2.37 3.91 2.14
CA LYS A 68 1.46 4.98 2.60
C LYS A 68 0.13 4.97 1.84
N ASP A 69 0.17 4.96 0.52
CA ASP A 69 -1.03 5.04 -0.33
C ASP A 69 -1.95 3.82 -0.12
N ILE A 70 -1.38 2.64 0.18
CA ILE A 70 -2.12 1.40 0.42
C ILE A 70 -2.70 1.37 1.84
N ILE A 71 -1.90 1.67 2.87
CA ILE A 71 -2.34 1.47 4.27
C ILE A 71 -3.25 2.58 4.78
N LYS A 72 -3.08 3.81 4.30
CA LYS A 72 -3.82 4.98 4.80
C LYS A 72 -5.34 4.80 4.78
N PRO A 73 -6.00 4.39 3.68
CA PRO A 73 -7.45 4.21 3.66
C PRO A 73 -7.92 3.08 4.59
N ILE A 74 -7.11 2.03 4.76
CA ILE A 74 -7.42 0.90 5.63
C ILE A 74 -7.38 1.36 7.10
N LEU A 75 -6.27 1.97 7.52
CA LEU A 75 -6.08 2.42 8.90
C LEU A 75 -7.09 3.50 9.31
N HIS A 76 -7.38 4.45 8.41
CA HIS A 76 -8.40 5.48 8.64
C HIS A 76 -9.80 4.88 8.93
N LYS A 77 -10.19 3.82 8.23
CA LYS A 77 -11.43 3.05 8.48
C LYS A 77 -11.49 2.50 9.92
N HIS A 78 -10.33 2.18 10.50
CA HIS A 78 -10.18 1.72 11.89
C HIS A 78 -9.95 2.86 12.90
N GLY A 79 -10.09 4.13 12.47
CA GLY A 79 -9.90 5.30 13.31
C GLY A 79 -8.44 5.54 13.71
N ILE A 80 -7.51 5.13 12.85
CA ILE A 80 -6.06 5.29 13.01
C ILE A 80 -5.59 6.30 11.97
N ASP A 81 -5.25 7.50 12.41
CA ASP A 81 -4.90 8.62 11.52
C ASP A 81 -3.40 8.94 11.56
N GLU A 82 -2.72 8.64 12.68
CA GLU A 82 -1.30 8.87 12.85
C GLU A 82 -0.54 7.55 12.84
N VAL A 83 0.33 7.39 11.85
CA VAL A 83 1.00 6.13 11.54
C VAL A 83 2.46 6.39 11.23
N TYR A 84 3.31 5.58 11.84
CA TYR A 84 4.75 5.58 11.64
C TYR A 84 5.21 4.22 11.14
N LEU A 85 6.21 4.23 10.28
CA LEU A 85 6.95 3.06 9.84
C LEU A 85 8.25 2.97 10.62
N PHE A 86 8.66 1.76 10.98
CA PHE A 86 9.96 1.49 11.59
C PHE A 86 10.64 0.27 10.95
N GLY A 87 11.73 -0.22 11.55
CA GLY A 87 12.41 -1.40 11.06
C GLY A 87 13.11 -1.22 9.72
N SER A 88 13.20 -2.29 8.94
CA SER A 88 14.03 -2.36 7.74
C SER A 88 13.58 -1.37 6.65
N TYR A 89 12.29 -1.15 6.50
CA TYR A 89 11.77 -0.19 5.54
C TYR A 89 12.10 1.26 5.91
N ALA A 90 12.04 1.59 7.20
CA ALA A 90 12.40 2.93 7.68
C ALA A 90 13.89 3.22 7.51
N ARG A 91 14.75 2.23 7.72
CA ARG A 91 16.20 2.37 7.53
C ARG A 91 16.67 2.27 6.07
N GLY A 92 15.76 1.98 5.12
CA GLY A 92 16.11 1.78 3.71
C GLY A 92 16.86 0.46 3.42
N GLU A 93 16.75 -0.51 4.32
CA GLU A 93 17.43 -1.81 4.26
C GLU A 93 16.48 -2.95 3.81
N ALA A 94 15.22 -2.60 3.48
CA ALA A 94 14.20 -3.58 3.13
C ALA A 94 14.59 -4.42 1.90
N THR A 95 14.25 -5.70 1.96
CA THR A 95 14.40 -6.68 0.88
C THR A 95 13.05 -7.24 0.47
N SER A 96 13.03 -8.12 -0.53
CA SER A 96 11.80 -8.84 -0.92
C SER A 96 11.18 -9.68 0.20
N LYS A 97 11.96 -10.04 1.22
CA LYS A 97 11.53 -10.87 2.36
C LYS A 97 11.22 -10.06 3.60
N SER A 98 11.43 -8.74 3.55
CA SER A 98 11.15 -7.87 4.69
C SER A 98 9.66 -7.72 4.89
N ASP A 99 9.23 -7.81 6.13
CA ASP A 99 7.95 -7.39 6.67
C ASP A 99 7.80 -5.87 6.70
N VAL A 100 6.59 -5.40 6.95
CA VAL A 100 6.28 -3.98 7.09
C VAL A 100 5.91 -3.71 8.55
N ASP A 101 6.82 -3.05 9.26
CA ASP A 101 6.67 -2.74 10.68
C ASP A 101 5.95 -1.40 10.87
N ILE A 102 4.78 -1.41 11.49
CA ILE A 102 3.92 -0.24 11.70
C ILE A 102 3.79 0.07 13.19
N TYR A 103 3.98 1.35 13.52
CA TYR A 103 3.74 1.88 14.85
C TYR A 103 2.62 2.93 14.81
N CYS A 104 1.58 2.77 15.64
CA CYS A 104 0.42 3.66 15.66
C CYS A 104 -0.36 3.57 16.97
N GLU A 105 -1.33 4.46 17.16
CA GLU A 105 -2.33 4.33 18.22
C GLU A 105 -3.38 3.26 17.86
N LYS A 106 -4.08 2.76 18.87
CA LYS A 106 -5.05 1.65 18.67
C LYS A 106 -6.30 2.05 17.87
N GLY A 107 -6.60 3.33 17.77
CA GLY A 107 -7.85 3.79 17.16
C GLY A 107 -9.07 3.07 17.74
N ASN A 108 -9.82 2.39 16.90
CA ASN A 108 -11.01 1.61 17.27
C ASN A 108 -10.69 0.13 17.59
N VAL A 109 -9.43 -0.30 17.51
CA VAL A 109 -9.00 -1.68 17.79
C VAL A 109 -8.94 -1.91 19.30
N ARG A 110 -9.80 -2.78 19.84
CA ARG A 110 -9.97 -3.00 21.28
C ARG A 110 -9.51 -4.38 21.74
N THR A 111 -9.44 -5.35 20.82
CA THR A 111 -9.12 -6.75 21.15
C THR A 111 -7.99 -7.27 20.25
N LEU A 112 -7.29 -8.32 20.70
CA LEU A 112 -6.28 -9.00 19.90
C LEU A 112 -6.86 -9.62 18.60
N ILE A 113 -8.13 -10.05 18.66
CA ILE A 113 -8.81 -10.57 17.47
C ILE A 113 -8.99 -9.47 16.41
N GLN A 114 -9.39 -8.26 16.84
CA GLN A 114 -9.51 -7.12 15.93
C GLN A 114 -8.15 -6.68 15.38
N GLN A 115 -7.08 -6.76 16.18
CA GLN A 115 -5.73 -6.54 15.72
C GLN A 115 -5.36 -7.53 14.62
N GLY A 116 -5.57 -8.84 14.84
CA GLY A 116 -5.27 -9.85 13.84
C GLY A 116 -6.05 -9.67 12.52
N PHE A 117 -7.31 -9.23 12.58
CA PHE A 117 -8.06 -8.88 11.37
C PHE A 117 -7.49 -7.66 10.64
N LEU A 118 -7.02 -6.65 11.37
CA LEU A 118 -6.37 -5.49 10.77
C LEU A 118 -5.03 -5.87 10.11
N GLU A 119 -4.22 -6.67 10.79
CA GLU A 119 -2.97 -7.21 10.23
C GLU A 119 -3.25 -7.99 8.94
N GLU A 120 -4.20 -8.91 8.96
CA GLU A 120 -4.61 -9.68 7.78
C GLU A 120 -5.12 -8.80 6.62
N GLU A 121 -5.89 -7.73 6.91
CA GLU A 121 -6.37 -6.76 5.90
C GLU A 121 -5.18 -6.01 5.25
N LEU A 122 -4.20 -5.60 6.06
CA LEU A 122 -2.99 -4.91 5.60
C LEU A 122 -2.06 -5.84 4.81
N GLU A 123 -1.83 -7.07 5.28
CA GLU A 123 -1.02 -8.08 4.59
C GLU A 123 -1.56 -8.40 3.20
N LYS A 124 -2.87 -8.59 3.09
CA LYS A 124 -3.54 -8.81 1.80
C LYS A 124 -3.36 -7.64 0.84
N ALA A 125 -3.42 -6.41 1.36
CA ALA A 125 -3.30 -5.21 0.55
C ALA A 125 -1.84 -4.93 0.13
N LEU A 126 -0.88 -5.12 1.04
CA LEU A 126 0.55 -4.90 0.81
C LEU A 126 1.23 -6.08 0.11
N LYS A 127 0.64 -7.29 0.17
CA LYS A 127 1.23 -8.58 -0.25
C LYS A 127 2.57 -8.83 0.47
N LYS A 128 2.62 -8.48 1.75
CA LYS A 128 3.75 -8.56 2.67
C LYS A 128 3.24 -8.90 4.06
N ASP A 129 4.07 -9.56 4.85
CA ASP A 129 3.82 -9.72 6.27
C ASP A 129 3.84 -8.34 6.94
N VAL A 130 2.97 -8.13 7.93
CA VAL A 130 2.80 -6.85 8.63
C VAL A 130 2.82 -7.06 10.12
N ASP A 131 3.69 -6.33 10.80
CA ASP A 131 3.72 -6.25 12.25
C ASP A 131 3.19 -4.91 12.74
N ILE A 132 2.16 -4.93 13.62
CA ILE A 132 1.59 -3.71 14.20
C ILE A 132 1.94 -3.61 15.67
N VAL A 133 2.66 -2.56 16.02
CA VAL A 133 2.94 -2.17 17.41
C VAL A 133 2.05 -1.00 17.79
N PHE A 134 1.15 -1.21 18.73
CA PHE A 134 0.31 -0.15 19.26
C PHE A 134 0.98 0.61 20.39
N THR A 135 0.84 1.93 20.38
CA THR A 135 1.21 2.78 21.50
C THR A 135 0.45 2.35 22.76
N THR A 136 1.16 2.08 23.84
CA THR A 136 0.58 1.83 25.16
C THR A 136 1.20 2.75 26.19
N SER A 137 0.42 3.14 27.21
CA SER A 137 0.90 3.93 28.35
C SER A 137 1.95 3.19 29.20
N GLN A 138 2.10 1.89 29.01
CA GLN A 138 3.06 1.02 29.70
C GLN A 138 4.28 0.65 28.84
N MET A 139 4.43 1.29 27.66
CA MET A 139 5.58 1.03 26.81
C MET A 139 6.86 1.45 27.54
N ASN A 140 7.81 0.51 27.66
CA ASN A 140 9.10 0.75 28.28
C ASN A 140 9.84 1.88 27.53
N ASP A 141 10.38 2.85 28.27
CA ASP A 141 11.11 4.00 27.71
C ASP A 141 12.29 3.57 26.83
N PHE A 142 12.92 2.43 27.14
CA PHE A 142 13.99 1.87 26.31
C PHE A 142 13.49 1.49 24.91
N PHE A 143 12.33 0.83 24.81
CA PHE A 143 11.74 0.44 23.53
C PHE A 143 11.24 1.67 22.76
N ARG A 144 10.66 2.65 23.46
CA ARG A 144 10.25 3.92 22.87
C ARG A 144 11.44 4.67 22.27
N ASN A 145 12.53 4.83 23.03
CA ASN A 145 13.74 5.51 22.57
C ASN A 145 14.40 4.78 21.39
N GLN A 146 14.34 3.45 21.37
CA GLN A 146 14.87 2.65 20.26
C GLN A 146 14.02 2.80 18.99
N LEU A 147 12.69 2.91 19.12
CA LEU A 147 11.79 3.17 18.01
C LEU A 147 11.92 4.60 17.48
N GLU A 148 12.03 5.61 18.35
CA GLU A 148 12.09 7.03 17.98
C GLU A 148 13.26 7.36 17.03
N GLY A 149 14.36 6.59 17.09
CA GLY A 149 15.51 6.75 16.19
C GLY A 149 15.24 6.35 14.73
N ASP A 150 14.26 5.45 14.52
CA ASP A 150 13.99 4.84 13.20
C ASP A 150 12.60 5.16 12.65
N LEU A 151 11.79 5.99 13.36
CA LEU A 151 10.41 6.26 12.96
C LEU A 151 10.33 7.20 11.74
N ILE A 152 9.61 6.75 10.72
CA ILE A 152 9.22 7.59 9.58
C ILE A 152 7.72 7.80 9.61
N LYS A 153 7.27 9.04 9.79
CA LYS A 153 5.84 9.37 9.75
C LYS A 153 5.29 9.16 8.34
N LEU A 154 4.27 8.33 8.22
CA LEU A 154 3.57 8.07 6.96
C LEU A 154 2.31 8.93 6.79
N CYS A 155 1.53 9.14 7.85
CA CYS A 155 0.34 9.99 7.86
C CYS A 155 0.05 10.52 9.25
#